data_f58e52e4bfcee9795408ce69c184a6e7
#
_entry.id   f58e52e4bfcee9795408ce69c184a6e7
#
_cell.length_a   1.000
_cell.length_b   1.000
_cell.length_c   1.000
_cell.angle_alpha   90.00
_cell.angle_beta   90.00
_cell.angle_gamma   90.00
#
_symmetry.space_group_name_H-M   'P 1'
#
loop_
_entity.id
_entity.type
_entity.pdbx_description
1 polymer ?
#
loop_
_entity_poly.entity_id
_entity_poly.type
_entity_poly.pdbx_seq_one_letter_code
_entity_poly.pdbx_strand_id
1 'polypeptide(L)'
;GRKMKLLKLFSSLLISLMYVFSNANAADYTIKLAHNGPEQHPFQDGALAFKSELEKSSNGAIEVQIFPGEQLGDEESTSQMIKLGTLQCAIESAGGGLAPFVPEADLLNLPFVFDDVDHFYRVVDGPIGSELAEKVESALNAEFMGWYFSGIRNVWNDERAVKSPDDLKGLKIRVMGSPVLIDTFNALGAQATPMSFGEVYTSIQQGVIDGAETDHVDLLVENFYEVTEHVSLTGHMYLGAGLICSNKFLDSLPADLKEKVINAAESSVSVERAAMASMTGDALKQLKEKGLKFYDVDLGPFRKKVESVYLKNADNVGGMAAIEALAKQ
;
A
#
# COMPACT_ATOMS: atom_id res chain seq x y z
N GLY A 1 36.95 -9.41 64.10
CA GLY A 1 35.48 -9.53 64.10
C GLY A 1 34.74 -8.52 63.18
N ARG A 2 35.27 -7.29 63.06
CA ARG A 2 34.60 -6.21 62.30
C ARG A 2 34.81 -6.28 60.77
N LYS A 3 35.98 -6.77 60.33
CA LYS A 3 36.31 -6.92 58.87
C LYS A 3 35.59 -8.08 58.22
N MET A 4 35.23 -9.14 58.94
CA MET A 4 34.47 -10.27 58.38
C MET A 4 32.97 -10.00 58.27
N LYS A 5 32.40 -9.07 59.07
CA LYS A 5 30.99 -8.67 58.93
C LYS A 5 30.75 -7.76 57.72
N LEU A 6 31.72 -6.91 57.36
CA LEU A 6 31.66 -6.07 56.13
C LEU A 6 31.75 -6.93 54.86
N LEU A 7 32.59 -7.99 54.86
CA LEU A 7 32.75 -8.84 53.67
C LEU A 7 31.46 -9.66 53.36
N LYS A 8 30.69 -10.05 54.41
CA LYS A 8 29.44 -10.76 54.25
C LYS A 8 28.30 -9.86 53.78
N LEU A 9 28.28 -8.57 54.13
CA LEU A 9 27.31 -7.60 53.64
C LEU A 9 27.52 -7.24 52.16
N PHE A 10 28.76 -7.18 51.69
CA PHE A 10 29.07 -6.92 50.28
C PHE A 10 28.77 -8.10 49.38
N SER A 11 28.94 -9.35 49.86
CA SER A 11 28.56 -10.54 49.08
C SER A 11 27.03 -10.72 48.91
N SER A 12 26.24 -10.35 49.92
CA SER A 12 24.77 -10.44 49.77
C SER A 12 24.15 -9.33 48.92
N LEU A 13 24.84 -8.16 48.79
CA LEU A 13 24.36 -7.08 47.93
C LEU A 13 24.69 -7.35 46.46
N LEU A 14 25.81 -8.04 46.16
CA LEU A 14 26.15 -8.44 44.79
C LEU A 14 25.24 -9.57 44.23
N ILE A 15 24.75 -10.45 45.10
CA ILE A 15 23.86 -11.55 44.69
C ILE A 15 22.42 -11.02 44.43
N SER A 16 21.98 -9.96 45.12
CA SER A 16 20.68 -9.32 44.85
C SER A 16 20.66 -8.46 43.60
N LEU A 17 21.82 -8.06 43.06
CA LEU A 17 21.88 -7.25 41.82
C LEU A 17 21.91 -8.11 40.53
N MET A 18 22.10 -9.42 40.66
CA MET A 18 22.11 -10.36 39.50
C MET A 18 20.75 -10.92 39.13
N TYR A 19 19.66 -10.57 39.80
CA TYR A 19 18.31 -11.10 39.51
C TYR A 19 17.40 -10.14 38.74
N VAL A 20 17.91 -9.03 38.19
CA VAL A 20 17.18 -8.12 37.31
C VAL A 20 17.78 -8.13 35.89
N PHE A 21 18.28 -9.27 35.43
CA PHE A 21 18.27 -9.51 33.98
C PHE A 21 16.89 -10.03 33.67
N SER A 22 16.00 -9.13 33.28
CA SER A 22 14.78 -9.50 32.54
C SER A 22 15.22 -10.49 31.47
N ASN A 23 14.76 -11.75 31.58
CA ASN A 23 14.78 -12.63 30.45
C ASN A 23 14.00 -11.91 29.34
N ALA A 24 14.68 -11.21 28.45
CA ALA A 24 14.15 -10.92 27.13
C ALA A 24 14.03 -12.30 26.46
N ASN A 25 12.90 -12.98 26.73
CA ASN A 25 12.58 -14.18 25.99
C ASN A 25 12.54 -13.73 24.52
N ALA A 26 13.32 -14.38 23.66
CA ALA A 26 13.13 -14.24 22.24
C ALA A 26 11.65 -14.56 21.92
N ALA A 27 11.06 -13.81 21.02
CA ALA A 27 9.69 -14.10 20.59
C ALA A 27 9.61 -15.51 20.02
N ASP A 28 8.52 -16.21 20.31
CA ASP A 28 8.30 -17.57 19.83
C ASP A 28 8.03 -17.58 18.31
N TYR A 29 7.47 -16.48 17.80
CA TYR A 29 7.09 -16.29 16.39
C TYR A 29 7.55 -14.93 15.88
N THR A 30 7.94 -14.87 14.61
CA THR A 30 8.33 -13.61 13.94
C THR A 30 7.49 -13.42 12.69
N ILE A 31 6.86 -12.24 12.58
CA ILE A 31 6.21 -11.77 11.36
C ILE A 31 7.16 -10.79 10.66
N LYS A 32 7.55 -11.13 9.44
CA LYS A 32 8.09 -10.17 8.49
C LYS A 32 6.94 -9.56 7.71
N LEU A 33 6.81 -8.25 7.77
CA LEU A 33 5.79 -7.47 7.07
C LEU A 33 6.47 -6.56 6.05
N ALA A 34 6.16 -6.74 4.77
CA ALA A 34 6.70 -5.94 3.67
C ALA A 34 5.69 -4.92 3.17
N HIS A 35 6.17 -3.78 2.68
CA HIS A 35 5.40 -2.83 1.87
C HIS A 35 6.31 -2.02 0.94
N ASN A 36 5.75 -1.44 -0.12
CA ASN A 36 6.48 -0.71 -1.15
C ASN A 36 6.78 0.75 -0.78
N GLY A 37 6.00 1.38 0.11
CA GLY A 37 6.24 2.76 0.54
C GLY A 37 7.47 2.90 1.45
N PRO A 38 8.15 4.05 1.49
CA PRO A 38 9.24 4.32 2.42
C PRO A 38 8.73 4.47 3.86
N GLU A 39 9.65 4.63 4.82
CA GLU A 39 9.29 4.78 6.25
C GLU A 39 8.38 5.99 6.55
N GLN A 40 8.33 6.97 5.66
CA GLN A 40 7.48 8.17 5.81
C GLN A 40 6.07 7.99 5.21
N HIS A 41 5.81 6.88 4.52
CA HIS A 41 4.52 6.61 3.90
C HIS A 41 3.50 6.13 4.95
N PRO A 42 2.18 6.46 4.82
CA PRO A 42 1.13 5.99 5.74
C PRO A 42 1.03 4.48 5.93
N PHE A 43 1.49 3.68 4.96
CA PHE A 43 1.62 2.22 5.15
C PHE A 43 2.51 1.87 6.34
N GLN A 44 3.56 2.66 6.59
CA GLN A 44 4.42 2.47 7.76
C GLN A 44 3.67 2.78 9.07
N ASP A 45 2.79 3.80 9.09
CA ASP A 45 1.97 4.10 10.27
C ASP A 45 1.02 2.93 10.58
N GLY A 46 0.37 2.37 9.56
CA GLY A 46 -0.44 1.18 9.68
C GLY A 46 0.36 -0.04 10.16
N ALA A 47 1.53 -0.28 9.56
CA ALA A 47 2.41 -1.38 9.95
C ALA A 47 2.94 -1.24 11.39
N LEU A 48 3.26 -0.02 11.84
CA LEU A 48 3.67 0.26 13.21
C LEU A 48 2.52 0.09 14.20
N ALA A 49 1.30 0.47 13.83
CA ALA A 49 0.10 0.22 14.65
C ALA A 49 -0.16 -1.27 14.81
N PHE A 50 -0.10 -2.04 13.72
CA PHE A 50 -0.18 -3.50 13.73
C PHE A 50 0.88 -4.12 14.63
N LYS A 51 2.14 -3.74 14.46
CA LYS A 51 3.27 -4.19 15.28
C LYS A 51 3.03 -3.90 16.76
N SER A 52 2.72 -2.66 17.11
CA SER A 52 2.57 -2.23 18.50
C SER A 52 1.44 -2.96 19.22
N GLU A 53 0.29 -3.09 18.55
CA GLU A 53 -0.86 -3.80 19.14
C GLU A 53 -0.60 -5.30 19.26
N LEU A 54 0.00 -5.92 18.25
CA LEU A 54 0.25 -7.36 18.27
C LEU A 54 1.33 -7.76 19.29
N GLU A 55 2.45 -7.05 19.34
CA GLU A 55 3.52 -7.32 20.31
C GLU A 55 3.02 -7.15 21.75
N LYS A 56 2.17 -6.13 21.98
CA LYS A 56 1.55 -5.89 23.28
C LYS A 56 0.53 -6.98 23.62
N SER A 57 -0.43 -7.27 22.76
CA SER A 57 -1.51 -8.22 23.01
C SER A 57 -1.01 -9.67 23.13
N SER A 58 0.06 -10.02 22.41
CA SER A 58 0.73 -11.32 22.51
C SER A 58 1.69 -11.45 23.71
N ASN A 59 1.87 -10.39 24.52
CA ASN A 59 2.88 -10.31 25.58
C ASN A 59 4.30 -10.63 25.08
N GLY A 60 4.64 -10.22 23.86
CA GLY A 60 5.91 -10.46 23.22
C GLY A 60 6.11 -11.86 22.64
N ALA A 61 5.08 -12.70 22.59
CA ALA A 61 5.16 -14.02 21.95
C ALA A 61 5.34 -13.90 20.41
N ILE A 62 4.87 -12.81 19.79
CA ILE A 62 5.05 -12.51 18.38
C ILE A 62 5.85 -11.21 18.26
N GLU A 63 6.95 -11.23 17.50
CA GLU A 63 7.71 -10.06 17.07
C GLU A 63 7.32 -9.69 15.65
N VAL A 64 7.16 -8.39 15.34
CA VAL A 64 6.93 -7.90 13.98
C VAL A 64 8.14 -7.13 13.50
N GLN A 65 8.69 -7.54 12.37
CA GLN A 65 9.78 -6.89 11.65
C GLN A 65 9.22 -6.28 10.36
N ILE A 66 9.29 -4.94 10.23
CA ILE A 66 8.77 -4.21 9.08
C ILE A 66 9.87 -3.97 8.07
N PHE A 67 9.57 -4.21 6.79
CA PHE A 67 10.47 -4.05 5.65
C PHE A 67 9.84 -3.09 4.64
N PRO A 68 10.06 -1.75 4.78
CA PRO A 68 9.53 -0.74 3.89
C PRO A 68 10.31 -0.65 2.56
N GLY A 69 9.76 0.08 1.59
CA GLY A 69 10.48 0.50 0.39
C GLY A 69 10.99 -0.64 -0.47
N GLU A 70 10.20 -1.69 -0.67
CA GLU A 70 10.53 -2.87 -1.50
C GLU A 70 11.81 -3.61 -1.05
N GLN A 71 12.21 -3.51 0.24
CA GLN A 71 13.42 -4.19 0.76
C GLN A 71 13.38 -5.71 0.58
N LEU A 72 12.21 -6.34 0.50
CA LEU A 72 12.06 -7.77 0.27
C LEU A 72 11.64 -8.11 -1.18
N GLY A 73 11.54 -7.14 -2.05
CA GLY A 73 11.09 -7.24 -3.42
C GLY A 73 9.90 -6.33 -3.71
N ASP A 74 9.55 -6.21 -4.99
CA ASP A 74 8.37 -5.50 -5.45
C ASP A 74 7.06 -6.19 -5.01
N GLU A 75 5.92 -5.52 -5.21
CA GLU A 75 4.62 -6.02 -4.76
C GLU A 75 4.24 -7.37 -5.38
N GLU A 76 4.55 -7.62 -6.65
CA GLU A 76 4.28 -8.93 -7.29
C GLU A 76 5.12 -10.03 -6.65
N SER A 77 6.40 -9.76 -6.39
CA SER A 77 7.33 -10.69 -5.71
C SER A 77 6.88 -11.00 -4.28
N THR A 78 6.48 -9.97 -3.50
CA THR A 78 6.03 -10.15 -2.12
C THR A 78 4.68 -10.88 -2.05
N SER A 79 3.73 -10.60 -2.95
CA SER A 79 2.50 -11.39 -3.10
C SER A 79 2.79 -12.85 -3.42
N GLN A 80 3.74 -13.15 -4.32
CA GLN A 80 4.18 -14.52 -4.58
C GLN A 80 4.80 -15.17 -3.35
N MET A 81 5.58 -14.45 -2.56
CA MET A 81 6.16 -14.95 -1.30
C MET A 81 5.08 -15.25 -0.24
N ILE A 82 4.03 -14.42 -0.14
CA ILE A 82 2.85 -14.70 0.70
C ILE A 82 2.20 -16.02 0.27
N LYS A 83 1.92 -16.18 -1.03
CA LYS A 83 1.32 -17.40 -1.60
C LYS A 83 2.12 -18.66 -1.28
N LEU A 84 3.43 -18.57 -1.33
CA LEU A 84 4.35 -19.67 -1.00
C LEU A 84 4.57 -19.87 0.51
N GLY A 85 4.16 -18.89 1.33
CA GLY A 85 4.36 -18.89 2.77
C GLY A 85 5.81 -18.65 3.21
N THR A 86 6.60 -17.97 2.39
CA THR A 86 7.98 -17.56 2.71
C THR A 86 8.05 -16.14 3.29
N LEU A 87 7.00 -15.35 3.13
CA LEU A 87 6.74 -14.07 3.79
C LEU A 87 5.48 -14.21 4.65
N GLN A 88 5.45 -13.61 5.84
CA GLN A 88 4.33 -13.75 6.76
C GLN A 88 3.19 -12.78 6.41
N CYS A 89 3.48 -11.48 6.26
CA CYS A 89 2.48 -10.47 5.92
C CYS A 89 3.03 -9.46 4.90
N ALA A 90 2.15 -8.83 4.14
CA ALA A 90 2.48 -7.74 3.22
C ALA A 90 1.31 -6.76 3.08
N ILE A 91 1.61 -5.53 2.69
CA ILE A 91 0.64 -4.53 2.25
C ILE A 91 0.78 -4.40 0.74
N GLU A 92 -0.26 -4.79 0.00
CA GLU A 92 -0.23 -4.97 -1.44
C GLU A 92 -1.29 -4.10 -2.13
N SER A 93 -0.88 -3.23 -3.04
CA SER A 93 -1.84 -2.41 -3.78
C SER A 93 -2.71 -3.24 -4.71
N ALA A 94 -3.94 -2.79 -4.94
CA ALA A 94 -4.88 -3.46 -5.84
C ALA A 94 -4.30 -3.63 -7.26
N GLY A 95 -3.54 -2.65 -7.75
CA GLY A 95 -2.99 -2.66 -9.12
C GLY A 95 -1.60 -3.31 -9.25
N GLY A 96 -0.75 -3.23 -8.22
CA GLY A 96 0.63 -3.73 -8.26
C GLY A 96 0.78 -5.14 -7.72
N GLY A 97 0.21 -5.39 -6.53
CA GLY A 97 0.38 -6.64 -5.82
C GLY A 97 -0.77 -7.63 -6.02
N LEU A 98 -2.02 -7.15 -6.10
CA LEU A 98 -3.18 -8.05 -6.13
C LEU A 98 -3.65 -8.40 -7.54
N ALA A 99 -3.80 -7.44 -8.45
CA ALA A 99 -4.32 -7.68 -9.80
C ALA A 99 -3.56 -8.73 -10.62
N PRO A 100 -2.23 -8.89 -10.51
CA PRO A 100 -1.50 -9.96 -11.18
C PRO A 100 -1.97 -11.38 -10.80
N PHE A 101 -2.53 -11.55 -9.61
CA PHE A 101 -3.02 -12.83 -9.09
C PHE A 101 -4.54 -12.94 -9.09
N VAL A 102 -5.24 -11.82 -8.99
CA VAL A 102 -6.68 -11.68 -8.88
C VAL A 102 -7.13 -10.58 -9.83
N PRO A 103 -7.39 -10.89 -11.10
CA PRO A 103 -7.78 -9.88 -12.10
C PRO A 103 -8.97 -9.03 -11.68
N GLU A 104 -9.89 -9.57 -10.86
CA GLU A 104 -11.04 -8.85 -10.34
C GLU A 104 -10.65 -7.69 -9.40
N ALA A 105 -9.46 -7.69 -8.80
CA ALA A 105 -8.98 -6.56 -8.02
C ALA A 105 -8.86 -5.28 -8.87
N ASP A 106 -8.68 -5.42 -10.18
CA ASP A 106 -8.70 -4.31 -11.14
C ASP A 106 -10.06 -3.60 -11.26
N LEU A 107 -11.14 -4.16 -10.68
CA LEU A 107 -12.42 -3.45 -10.53
C LEU A 107 -12.24 -2.11 -9.80
N LEU A 108 -11.37 -2.09 -8.77
CA LEU A 108 -11.05 -0.87 -8.00
C LEU A 108 -10.17 0.10 -8.78
N ASN A 109 -9.46 -0.36 -9.80
CA ASN A 109 -8.53 0.44 -10.60
C ASN A 109 -9.17 1.02 -11.88
N LEU A 110 -10.46 0.75 -12.13
CA LEU A 110 -11.16 1.36 -13.25
C LEU A 110 -11.14 2.89 -13.15
N PRO A 111 -10.83 3.60 -14.24
CA PRO A 111 -10.69 5.06 -14.20
C PRO A 111 -12.02 5.74 -13.91
N PHE A 112 -12.02 6.72 -12.99
CA PHE A 112 -13.19 7.54 -12.64
C PHE A 112 -14.41 6.78 -12.13
N VAL A 113 -14.22 5.58 -11.56
CA VAL A 113 -15.31 4.73 -11.05
C VAL A 113 -15.80 5.21 -9.67
N PHE A 114 -14.97 5.92 -8.92
CA PHE A 114 -15.31 6.50 -7.62
C PHE A 114 -15.62 7.99 -7.75
N ASP A 115 -16.61 8.46 -6.99
CA ASP A 115 -16.98 9.87 -6.93
C ASP A 115 -16.11 10.64 -5.91
N ASP A 116 -15.85 10.00 -4.75
CA ASP A 116 -15.08 10.57 -3.64
C ASP A 116 -14.50 9.45 -2.75
N VAL A 117 -13.76 9.85 -1.71
CA VAL A 117 -13.14 8.92 -0.75
C VAL A 117 -14.19 8.16 0.06
N ASP A 118 -15.32 8.78 0.39
CA ASP A 118 -16.40 8.11 1.14
C ASP A 118 -17.07 7.04 0.29
N HIS A 119 -17.22 7.26 -1.01
CA HIS A 119 -17.67 6.24 -1.96
C HIS A 119 -16.68 5.07 -1.99
N PHE A 120 -15.37 5.35 -2.10
CA PHE A 120 -14.34 4.32 -2.06
C PHE A 120 -14.45 3.48 -0.77
N TYR A 121 -14.54 4.12 0.40
CA TYR A 121 -14.65 3.38 1.66
C TYR A 121 -15.94 2.55 1.75
N ARG A 122 -17.09 3.07 1.30
CA ARG A 122 -18.33 2.28 1.26
C ARG A 122 -18.19 1.01 0.41
N VAL A 123 -17.47 1.09 -0.71
CA VAL A 123 -17.23 -0.05 -1.60
C VAL A 123 -16.31 -1.08 -0.96
N VAL A 124 -15.14 -0.65 -0.47
CA VAL A 124 -14.12 -1.59 0.04
C VAL A 124 -14.49 -2.17 1.41
N ASP A 125 -15.25 -1.45 2.23
CA ASP A 125 -15.76 -1.95 3.52
C ASP A 125 -17.11 -2.66 3.39
N GLY A 126 -17.70 -2.67 2.19
CA GLY A 126 -18.97 -3.29 1.86
C GLY A 126 -18.83 -4.66 1.20
N PRO A 127 -19.96 -5.17 0.64
CA PRO A 127 -20.00 -6.50 0.02
C PRO A 127 -19.00 -6.69 -1.12
N ILE A 128 -18.75 -5.64 -1.93
CA ILE A 128 -17.79 -5.71 -3.06
C ILE A 128 -16.37 -5.92 -2.53
N GLY A 129 -15.95 -5.15 -1.52
CA GLY A 129 -14.63 -5.31 -0.89
C GLY A 129 -14.47 -6.66 -0.22
N SER A 130 -15.53 -7.21 0.40
CA SER A 130 -15.52 -8.54 1.00
C SER A 130 -15.38 -9.64 -0.07
N GLU A 131 -16.09 -9.53 -1.19
CA GLU A 131 -15.95 -10.49 -2.30
C GLU A 131 -14.55 -10.48 -2.92
N LEU A 132 -13.96 -9.29 -3.09
CA LEU A 132 -12.59 -9.16 -3.56
C LEU A 132 -11.59 -9.75 -2.55
N ALA A 133 -11.79 -9.54 -1.25
CA ALA A 133 -10.99 -10.14 -0.20
C ALA A 133 -11.00 -11.67 -0.27
N GLU A 134 -12.18 -12.30 -0.38
CA GLU A 134 -12.31 -13.76 -0.53
C GLU A 134 -11.55 -14.30 -1.76
N LYS A 135 -11.57 -13.56 -2.88
CA LYS A 135 -10.80 -13.94 -4.09
C LYS A 135 -9.30 -13.85 -3.85
N VAL A 136 -8.83 -12.81 -3.16
CA VAL A 136 -7.41 -12.65 -2.77
C VAL A 136 -6.98 -13.78 -1.85
N GLU A 137 -7.78 -14.09 -0.82
CA GLU A 137 -7.53 -15.19 0.11
C GLU A 137 -7.36 -16.53 -0.60
N SER A 138 -8.26 -16.81 -1.53
CA SER A 138 -8.22 -18.04 -2.33
C SER A 138 -7.00 -18.10 -3.25
N ALA A 139 -6.68 -17.02 -3.96
CA ALA A 139 -5.62 -16.98 -4.96
C ALA A 139 -4.22 -16.99 -4.34
N LEU A 140 -4.05 -16.32 -3.20
CA LEU A 140 -2.76 -16.15 -2.52
C LEU A 140 -2.57 -17.10 -1.32
N ASN A 141 -3.56 -17.94 -1.00
CA ASN A 141 -3.56 -18.75 0.22
C ASN A 141 -3.22 -17.90 1.46
N ALA A 142 -3.93 -16.83 1.63
CA ALA A 142 -3.72 -15.80 2.64
C ALA A 142 -5.02 -15.48 3.36
N GLU A 143 -4.93 -14.78 4.51
CA GLU A 143 -6.02 -14.08 5.16
C GLU A 143 -5.96 -12.61 4.75
N PHE A 144 -7.08 -12.03 4.34
CA PHE A 144 -7.20 -10.61 4.02
C PHE A 144 -7.63 -9.83 5.26
N MET A 145 -6.77 -8.96 5.75
CA MET A 145 -6.94 -8.33 7.05
C MET A 145 -7.65 -6.97 7.00
N GLY A 146 -7.75 -6.37 5.83
CA GLY A 146 -8.44 -5.09 5.64
C GLY A 146 -7.86 -4.24 4.52
N TRP A 147 -8.67 -3.28 4.06
CA TRP A 147 -8.29 -2.34 2.99
C TRP A 147 -7.69 -1.06 3.57
N TYR A 148 -6.44 -0.78 3.23
CA TYR A 148 -5.76 0.51 3.37
C TYR A 148 -6.10 1.41 2.18
N PHE A 149 -5.76 2.68 2.27
CA PHE A 149 -5.96 3.66 1.21
C PHE A 149 -4.65 4.30 0.77
N SER A 150 -4.27 4.13 -0.49
CA SER A 150 -3.05 4.69 -1.07
C SER A 150 -3.31 5.96 -1.89
N GLY A 151 -4.33 6.74 -1.53
CA GLY A 151 -4.57 8.07 -2.07
C GLY A 151 -5.33 8.16 -3.39
N ILE A 152 -5.57 9.40 -3.80
CA ILE A 152 -6.20 9.76 -5.07
C ILE A 152 -5.11 10.02 -6.10
N ARG A 153 -5.14 9.27 -7.20
CA ARG A 153 -4.07 9.25 -8.20
C ARG A 153 -4.22 10.39 -9.22
N ASN A 154 -3.11 11.03 -9.51
CA ASN A 154 -3.01 12.13 -10.46
C ASN A 154 -1.86 11.86 -11.42
N VAL A 155 -1.96 12.38 -12.66
CA VAL A 155 -0.89 12.29 -13.65
C VAL A 155 0.17 13.36 -13.38
N TRP A 156 1.43 12.98 -13.46
CA TRP A 156 2.55 13.91 -13.36
C TRP A 156 3.68 13.54 -14.32
N ASN A 157 4.44 14.53 -14.81
CA ASN A 157 5.53 14.35 -15.74
C ASN A 157 6.47 15.55 -15.72
N ASP A 158 7.66 15.38 -16.33
CA ASP A 158 8.69 16.43 -16.42
C ASP A 158 8.62 17.23 -17.73
N GLU A 159 7.79 16.85 -18.69
CA GLU A 159 7.82 17.40 -20.06
C GLU A 159 6.86 18.59 -20.23
N ARG A 160 5.62 18.50 -19.73
CA ARG A 160 4.57 19.50 -19.97
C ARG A 160 3.33 19.37 -19.10
N ALA A 161 2.56 20.46 -19.03
CA ALA A 161 1.22 20.43 -18.45
C ALA A 161 0.31 19.52 -19.28
N VAL A 162 -0.42 18.62 -18.60
CA VAL A 162 -1.47 17.79 -19.20
C VAL A 162 -2.81 18.39 -18.80
N LYS A 163 -3.46 19.10 -19.71
CA LYS A 163 -4.79 19.74 -19.49
C LYS A 163 -5.90 19.02 -20.26
N SER A 164 -5.55 18.18 -21.21
CA SER A 164 -6.43 17.35 -22.00
C SER A 164 -5.77 16.01 -22.30
N PRO A 165 -6.52 14.97 -22.74
CA PRO A 165 -5.93 13.70 -23.16
C PRO A 165 -4.92 13.85 -24.30
N ASP A 166 -5.10 14.83 -25.19
CA ASP A 166 -4.18 15.05 -26.29
C ASP A 166 -2.78 15.47 -25.84
N ASP A 167 -2.67 16.07 -24.65
CA ASP A 167 -1.37 16.43 -24.06
C ASP A 167 -0.58 15.22 -23.56
N LEU A 168 -1.23 14.07 -23.34
CA LEU A 168 -0.59 12.80 -22.99
C LEU A 168 0.03 12.09 -24.20
N LYS A 169 -0.32 12.51 -25.42
CA LYS A 169 0.14 11.83 -26.63
C LYS A 169 1.66 11.78 -26.70
N GLY A 170 2.16 10.55 -26.78
CA GLY A 170 3.58 10.26 -26.91
C GLY A 170 4.39 10.33 -25.61
N LEU A 171 3.78 10.72 -24.46
CA LEU A 171 4.44 10.60 -23.18
C LEU A 171 4.53 9.15 -22.75
N LYS A 172 5.69 8.73 -22.27
CA LYS A 172 5.92 7.43 -21.63
C LYS A 172 5.55 7.57 -20.15
N ILE A 173 4.37 7.08 -19.80
CA ILE A 173 3.85 7.15 -18.43
C ILE A 173 3.96 5.80 -17.76
N ARG A 174 4.71 5.76 -16.67
CA ARG A 174 4.76 4.55 -15.84
C ARG A 174 3.40 4.27 -15.23
N VAL A 175 3.01 3.02 -15.24
CA VAL A 175 1.84 2.47 -14.56
C VAL A 175 2.23 1.21 -13.77
N MET A 176 1.36 0.78 -12.84
CA MET A 176 1.46 -0.53 -12.21
C MET A 176 1.19 -1.66 -13.23
N GLY A 177 1.45 -2.91 -12.87
CA GLY A 177 1.24 -4.10 -13.72
C GLY A 177 -0.22 -4.45 -14.02
N SER A 178 -1.15 -3.57 -13.75
CA SER A 178 -2.59 -3.72 -13.98
C SER A 178 -2.97 -3.58 -15.44
N PRO A 179 -3.64 -4.56 -16.06
CA PRO A 179 -4.20 -4.45 -17.41
C PRO A 179 -5.13 -3.24 -17.58
N VAL A 180 -5.96 -2.94 -16.58
CA VAL A 180 -6.86 -1.77 -16.60
C VAL A 180 -6.07 -0.47 -16.69
N LEU A 181 -4.97 -0.32 -15.93
CA LEU A 181 -4.15 0.90 -15.96
C LEU A 181 -3.39 1.03 -17.28
N ILE A 182 -2.86 -0.06 -17.81
CA ILE A 182 -2.20 -0.08 -19.13
C ILE A 182 -3.20 0.38 -20.20
N ASP A 183 -4.40 -0.17 -20.20
CA ASP A 183 -5.44 0.19 -21.16
C ASP A 183 -5.94 1.62 -20.98
N THR A 184 -6.05 2.09 -19.74
CA THR A 184 -6.45 3.47 -19.42
C THR A 184 -5.47 4.48 -20.03
N PHE A 185 -4.17 4.34 -19.77
CA PHE A 185 -3.18 5.29 -20.27
C PHE A 185 -2.96 5.20 -21.76
N ASN A 186 -3.05 4.01 -22.36
CA ASN A 186 -3.05 3.85 -23.81
C ASN A 186 -4.30 4.48 -24.46
N ALA A 187 -5.49 4.34 -23.86
CA ALA A 187 -6.72 4.99 -24.34
C ALA A 187 -6.62 6.53 -24.23
N LEU A 188 -5.95 7.05 -23.22
CA LEU A 188 -5.67 8.48 -23.07
C LEU A 188 -4.63 9.01 -24.04
N GLY A 189 -3.91 8.14 -24.76
CA GLY A 189 -2.93 8.51 -25.78
C GLY A 189 -1.48 8.47 -25.32
N ALA A 190 -1.20 8.12 -24.08
CA ALA A 190 0.15 7.90 -23.57
C ALA A 190 0.72 6.55 -24.04
N GLN A 191 2.01 6.35 -23.82
CA GLN A 191 2.64 5.04 -23.87
C GLN A 191 2.71 4.50 -22.44
N ALA A 192 1.76 3.65 -22.06
CA ALA A 192 1.76 3.02 -20.76
C ALA A 192 2.96 2.09 -20.60
N THR A 193 3.78 2.30 -19.58
CA THR A 193 5.03 1.57 -19.34
C THR A 193 4.97 0.91 -17.97
N PRO A 194 4.57 -0.37 -17.87
CA PRO A 194 4.54 -1.07 -16.59
C PRO A 194 5.95 -1.26 -16.02
N MET A 195 6.12 -0.93 -14.73
CA MET A 195 7.34 -1.23 -13.97
C MET A 195 7.08 -1.17 -12.46
N SER A 196 7.99 -1.76 -11.66
CA SER A 196 7.92 -1.71 -10.20
C SER A 196 8.00 -0.28 -9.68
N PHE A 197 7.49 -0.04 -8.46
CA PHE A 197 7.43 1.30 -7.89
C PHE A 197 8.83 1.85 -7.58
N GLY A 198 9.71 1.02 -7.05
CA GLY A 198 11.09 1.40 -6.71
C GLY A 198 11.97 1.80 -7.91
N GLU A 199 11.55 1.47 -9.15
CA GLU A 199 12.29 1.84 -10.36
C GLU A 199 11.93 3.24 -10.90
N VAL A 200 10.82 3.83 -10.44
CA VAL A 200 10.22 5.05 -11.04
C VAL A 200 11.19 6.24 -11.00
N TYR A 201 11.75 6.58 -9.85
CA TYR A 201 12.65 7.74 -9.70
C TYR A 201 13.82 7.67 -10.67
N THR A 202 14.53 6.54 -10.66
CA THR A 202 15.71 6.33 -11.53
C THR A 202 15.33 6.32 -13.01
N SER A 203 14.18 5.74 -13.36
CA SER A 203 13.71 5.67 -14.75
C SER A 203 13.36 7.04 -15.33
N ILE A 204 12.81 7.96 -14.53
CA ILE A 204 12.59 9.34 -14.95
C ILE A 204 13.93 10.06 -15.08
N GLN A 205 14.80 9.95 -14.07
CA GLN A 205 16.10 10.59 -14.08
C GLN A 205 16.95 10.18 -15.30
N GLN A 206 16.79 8.94 -15.78
CA GLN A 206 17.48 8.42 -16.96
C GLN A 206 16.73 8.65 -18.28
N GLY A 207 15.53 9.24 -18.26
CA GLY A 207 14.71 9.47 -19.44
C GLY A 207 14.10 8.20 -20.06
N VAL A 208 14.01 7.10 -19.29
CA VAL A 208 13.34 5.87 -19.71
C VAL A 208 11.83 6.09 -19.79
N ILE A 209 11.28 6.83 -18.83
CA ILE A 209 9.90 7.32 -18.79
C ILE A 209 9.88 8.84 -18.62
N ASP A 210 8.78 9.46 -18.98
CA ASP A 210 8.61 10.92 -18.90
C ASP A 210 7.80 11.33 -17.65
N GLY A 211 7.11 10.39 -17.00
CA GLY A 211 6.30 10.62 -15.84
C GLY A 211 5.59 9.36 -15.35
N ALA A 212 4.69 9.54 -14.40
CA ALA A 212 3.88 8.47 -13.82
C ALA A 212 2.55 9.00 -13.33
N GLU A 213 1.84 8.18 -12.57
CA GLU A 213 0.61 8.54 -11.88
C GLU A 213 0.72 8.05 -10.41
N THR A 214 0.55 8.94 -9.47
CA THR A 214 0.50 8.68 -8.05
C THR A 214 -0.37 9.70 -7.32
N ASP A 215 -0.54 9.53 -6.03
CA ASP A 215 -1.09 10.54 -5.16
C ASP A 215 -0.02 11.58 -4.72
N HIS A 216 -0.42 12.56 -3.93
CA HIS A 216 0.47 13.63 -3.47
C HIS A 216 1.45 13.18 -2.39
N VAL A 217 1.09 12.18 -1.59
CA VAL A 217 1.97 11.66 -0.53
C VAL A 217 3.15 10.95 -1.16
N ASP A 218 2.89 10.07 -2.14
CA ASP A 218 3.94 9.40 -2.92
C ASP A 218 4.89 10.41 -3.58
N LEU A 219 4.33 11.44 -4.26
CA LEU A 219 5.15 12.49 -4.88
C LEU A 219 6.13 13.14 -3.89
N LEU A 220 5.71 13.30 -2.63
CA LEU A 220 6.51 13.94 -1.59
C LEU A 220 7.52 12.96 -0.97
N VAL A 221 7.06 11.79 -0.50
CA VAL A 221 7.89 10.90 0.32
C VAL A 221 8.90 10.10 -0.50
N GLU A 222 8.61 9.85 -1.79
CA GLU A 222 9.53 9.23 -2.76
C GLU A 222 10.47 10.25 -3.43
N ASN A 223 10.37 11.53 -3.07
CA ASN A 223 11.14 12.61 -3.67
C ASN A 223 10.93 12.77 -5.18
N PHE A 224 9.80 12.31 -5.75
CA PHE A 224 9.52 12.46 -7.17
C PHE A 224 9.47 13.93 -7.62
N TYR A 225 9.23 14.87 -6.69
CA TYR A 225 9.30 16.31 -6.96
C TYR A 225 10.68 16.78 -7.45
N GLU A 226 11.75 15.99 -7.26
CA GLU A 226 13.09 16.30 -7.76
C GLU A 226 13.27 15.96 -9.25
N VAL A 227 12.42 15.09 -9.78
CA VAL A 227 12.49 14.55 -11.15
C VAL A 227 11.22 14.82 -11.96
N THR A 228 10.33 15.68 -11.46
CA THR A 228 9.11 16.12 -12.16
C THR A 228 8.79 17.58 -11.91
N GLU A 229 8.06 18.23 -12.79
CA GLU A 229 7.65 19.64 -12.66
C GLU A 229 6.13 19.81 -12.73
N HIS A 230 5.43 18.99 -13.49
CA HIS A 230 4.03 19.18 -13.85
C HIS A 230 3.13 18.11 -13.23
N VAL A 231 2.13 18.54 -12.46
CA VAL A 231 1.12 17.67 -11.85
C VAL A 231 -0.27 18.09 -12.33
N SER A 232 -0.96 17.19 -13.01
CA SER A 232 -2.31 17.43 -13.53
C SER A 232 -3.33 16.70 -12.65
N LEU A 233 -4.25 17.45 -12.04
CA LEU A 233 -5.20 16.97 -11.05
C LEU A 233 -6.34 16.18 -11.72
N THR A 234 -5.98 15.03 -12.25
CA THR A 234 -6.92 14.14 -12.95
C THR A 234 -7.83 13.37 -12.02
N GLY A 235 -7.39 13.05 -10.78
CA GLY A 235 -8.18 12.29 -9.82
C GLY A 235 -8.75 11.01 -10.42
N HIS A 236 -8.02 10.38 -11.34
CA HIS A 236 -8.56 9.35 -12.22
C HIS A 236 -8.76 7.99 -11.52
N MET A 237 -8.16 7.80 -10.34
CA MET A 237 -8.25 6.54 -9.61
C MET A 237 -8.08 6.75 -8.10
N TYR A 238 -8.75 5.92 -7.32
CA TYR A 238 -8.61 5.80 -5.87
C TYR A 238 -7.98 4.46 -5.57
N LEU A 239 -6.74 4.46 -5.09
CA LEU A 239 -5.98 3.21 -4.94
C LEU A 239 -6.21 2.61 -3.56
N GLY A 240 -6.71 1.37 -3.54
CA GLY A 240 -6.77 0.53 -2.34
C GLY A 240 -5.53 -0.35 -2.23
N ALA A 241 -5.18 -0.71 -0.99
CA ALA A 241 -4.16 -1.71 -0.72
C ALA A 241 -4.66 -2.67 0.37
N GLY A 242 -4.40 -3.96 0.20
CA GLY A 242 -4.77 -4.99 1.17
C GLY A 242 -3.63 -5.29 2.13
N LEU A 243 -3.89 -5.30 3.45
CA LEU A 243 -3.01 -5.99 4.39
C LEU A 243 -3.37 -7.47 4.35
N ILE A 244 -2.42 -8.32 3.94
CA ILE A 244 -2.60 -9.76 3.79
C ILE A 244 -1.55 -10.53 4.58
N CYS A 245 -1.93 -11.68 5.14
CA CYS A 245 -1.00 -12.57 5.85
C CYS A 245 -1.15 -14.01 5.37
N SER A 246 -0.02 -14.70 5.16
CA SER A 246 0.00 -16.07 4.66
C SER A 246 -0.70 -17.06 5.60
N ASN A 247 -1.64 -17.85 5.07
CA ASN A 247 -2.31 -18.91 5.83
C ASN A 247 -1.33 -19.96 6.34
N LYS A 248 -0.26 -20.26 5.59
CA LYS A 248 0.78 -21.18 6.05
C LYS A 248 1.42 -20.75 7.36
N PHE A 249 1.58 -19.44 7.57
CA PHE A 249 2.06 -18.90 8.84
C PHE A 249 0.95 -18.90 9.89
N LEU A 250 -0.22 -18.37 9.57
CA LEU A 250 -1.33 -18.22 10.51
C LEU A 250 -1.79 -19.59 11.07
N ASP A 251 -1.78 -20.62 10.26
CA ASP A 251 -2.17 -21.98 10.68
C ASP A 251 -1.09 -22.67 11.54
N SER A 252 0.14 -22.13 11.58
CA SER A 252 1.18 -22.58 12.50
C SER A 252 1.05 -22.00 13.91
N LEU A 253 0.23 -20.95 14.08
CA LEU A 253 0.02 -20.29 15.35
C LEU A 253 -1.03 -21.02 16.21
N PRO A 254 -0.89 -21.00 17.55
CA PRO A 254 -2.01 -21.27 18.43
C PRO A 254 -3.22 -20.36 18.13
N ALA A 255 -4.43 -20.88 18.32
CA ALA A 255 -5.67 -20.18 17.94
C ALA A 255 -5.80 -18.79 18.57
N ASP A 256 -5.38 -18.62 19.81
CA ASP A 256 -5.41 -17.34 20.53
C ASP A 256 -4.41 -16.32 19.95
N LEU A 257 -3.25 -16.76 19.47
CA LEU A 257 -2.27 -15.90 18.79
C LEU A 257 -2.74 -15.52 17.38
N LYS A 258 -3.36 -16.47 16.65
CA LYS A 258 -3.96 -16.16 15.33
C LYS A 258 -5.04 -15.08 15.46
N GLU A 259 -5.93 -15.19 16.46
CA GLU A 259 -6.96 -14.17 16.71
C GLU A 259 -6.35 -12.79 17.03
N LYS A 260 -5.26 -12.74 17.81
CA LYS A 260 -4.54 -11.49 18.09
C LYS A 260 -3.94 -10.86 16.84
N VAL A 261 -3.41 -11.66 15.89
CA VAL A 261 -2.91 -11.16 14.60
C VAL A 261 -4.05 -10.49 13.83
N ILE A 262 -5.21 -11.15 13.72
CA ILE A 262 -6.38 -10.61 13.00
C ILE A 262 -6.83 -9.29 13.65
N ASN A 263 -7.04 -9.28 14.96
CA ASN A 263 -7.52 -8.09 15.68
C ASN A 263 -6.54 -6.91 15.58
N ALA A 264 -5.23 -7.16 15.66
CA ALA A 264 -4.21 -6.12 15.50
C ALA A 264 -4.21 -5.55 14.08
N ALA A 265 -4.39 -6.40 13.08
CA ALA A 265 -4.45 -5.99 11.68
C ALA A 265 -5.69 -5.13 11.39
N GLU A 266 -6.87 -5.57 11.83
CA GLU A 266 -8.11 -4.80 11.69
C GLU A 266 -7.99 -3.40 12.34
N SER A 267 -7.40 -3.33 13.54
CA SER A 267 -7.21 -2.06 14.25
C SER A 267 -6.28 -1.09 13.51
N SER A 268 -5.33 -1.61 12.74
CA SER A 268 -4.34 -0.82 11.99
C SER A 268 -4.94 -0.07 10.79
N VAL A 269 -6.06 -0.56 10.24
CA VAL A 269 -6.73 0.03 9.07
C VAL A 269 -7.11 1.50 9.33
N SER A 270 -7.72 1.77 10.47
CA SER A 270 -8.15 3.14 10.81
C SER A 270 -6.97 4.07 11.04
N VAL A 271 -5.85 3.57 11.53
CA VAL A 271 -4.63 4.36 11.76
C VAL A 271 -4.01 4.77 10.42
N GLU A 272 -3.87 3.82 9.50
CA GLU A 272 -3.34 4.10 8.18
C GLU A 272 -4.20 5.11 7.41
N ARG A 273 -5.52 4.90 7.35
CA ARG A 273 -6.46 5.81 6.65
C ARG A 273 -6.43 7.21 7.25
N ALA A 274 -6.31 7.35 8.56
CA ALA A 274 -6.18 8.64 9.23
C ALA A 274 -4.85 9.33 8.90
N ALA A 275 -3.75 8.57 8.86
CA ALA A 275 -2.43 9.06 8.45
C ALA A 275 -2.45 9.55 7.00
N MET A 276 -3.02 8.77 6.06
CA MET A 276 -3.16 9.15 4.66
C MET A 276 -3.98 10.44 4.50
N ALA A 277 -5.12 10.54 5.17
CA ALA A 277 -5.97 11.73 5.14
C ALA A 277 -5.25 12.98 5.66
N SER A 278 -4.49 12.84 6.77
CA SER A 278 -3.70 13.93 7.35
C SER A 278 -2.58 14.38 6.42
N MET A 279 -1.84 13.42 5.85
CA MET A 279 -0.66 13.73 5.02
C MET A 279 -1.02 14.30 3.66
N THR A 280 -2.16 13.95 3.07
CA THR A 280 -2.55 14.38 1.71
C THR A 280 -2.57 15.90 1.58
N GLY A 281 -3.18 16.61 2.54
CA GLY A 281 -3.25 18.08 2.52
C GLY A 281 -1.88 18.74 2.73
N ASP A 282 -1.10 18.20 3.66
CA ASP A 282 0.25 18.70 3.96
C ASP A 282 1.22 18.44 2.79
N ALA A 283 1.11 17.29 2.15
CA ALA A 283 1.93 16.94 0.98
C ALA A 283 1.68 17.92 -0.17
N LEU A 284 0.43 18.23 -0.50
CA LEU A 284 0.08 19.19 -1.56
C LEU A 284 0.72 20.57 -1.29
N LYS A 285 0.65 21.06 -0.05
CA LYS A 285 1.27 22.32 0.33
C LYS A 285 2.78 22.31 0.14
N GLN A 286 3.44 21.28 0.69
CA GLN A 286 4.90 21.14 0.59
C GLN A 286 5.36 21.01 -0.87
N LEU A 287 4.66 20.25 -1.70
CA LEU A 287 4.99 20.08 -3.11
C LEU A 287 4.90 21.41 -3.89
N LYS A 288 3.90 22.26 -3.59
CA LYS A 288 3.80 23.62 -4.13
C LYS A 288 4.97 24.50 -3.69
N GLU A 289 5.37 24.41 -2.41
CA GLU A 289 6.54 25.13 -1.86
C GLU A 289 7.86 24.66 -2.51
N LYS A 290 7.94 23.38 -2.91
CA LYS A 290 9.07 22.82 -3.66
C LYS A 290 9.08 23.22 -5.15
N GLY A 291 8.05 23.91 -5.63
CA GLY A 291 8.00 24.48 -6.97
C GLY A 291 7.24 23.67 -8.01
N LEU A 292 6.58 22.57 -7.64
CA LEU A 292 5.75 21.81 -8.57
C LEU A 292 4.57 22.65 -9.06
N LYS A 293 4.28 22.53 -10.34
CA LYS A 293 3.16 23.22 -11.01
C LYS A 293 1.94 22.31 -11.07
N PHE A 294 0.87 22.73 -10.43
CA PHE A 294 -0.39 21.99 -10.38
C PHE A 294 -1.40 22.60 -11.35
N TYR A 295 -2.10 21.74 -12.08
CA TYR A 295 -3.07 22.12 -13.09
C TYR A 295 -4.42 21.47 -12.82
N ASP A 296 -5.45 22.27 -12.71
CA ASP A 296 -6.84 21.81 -12.78
C ASP A 296 -7.15 21.40 -14.22
N VAL A 297 -7.89 20.31 -14.39
CA VAL A 297 -8.23 19.77 -15.71
C VAL A 297 -9.74 19.56 -15.86
N ASP A 298 -10.24 19.73 -17.08
CA ASP A 298 -11.59 19.30 -17.44
C ASP A 298 -11.60 17.78 -17.61
N LEU A 299 -12.29 17.10 -16.74
CA LEU A 299 -12.38 15.63 -16.73
C LEU A 299 -13.28 15.06 -17.83
N GLY A 300 -14.15 15.86 -18.45
CA GLY A 300 -15.06 15.41 -19.48
C GLY A 300 -14.36 14.70 -20.64
N PRO A 301 -13.35 15.30 -21.28
CA PRO A 301 -12.56 14.65 -22.33
C PRO A 301 -11.82 13.39 -21.88
N PHE A 302 -11.31 13.35 -20.64
CA PHE A 302 -10.64 12.18 -20.09
C PHE A 302 -11.62 11.02 -19.90
N ARG A 303 -12.77 11.27 -19.26
CA ARG A 303 -13.84 10.27 -19.05
C ARG A 303 -14.29 9.67 -20.37
N LYS A 304 -14.50 10.49 -21.40
CA LYS A 304 -14.90 10.05 -22.74
C LYS A 304 -13.87 9.11 -23.38
N LYS A 305 -12.57 9.42 -23.25
CA LYS A 305 -11.50 8.61 -23.84
C LYS A 305 -11.41 7.21 -23.22
N VAL A 306 -11.72 7.05 -21.95
CA VAL A 306 -11.59 5.78 -21.24
C VAL A 306 -12.85 4.94 -21.21
N GLU A 307 -13.96 5.36 -21.86
CA GLU A 307 -15.19 4.56 -21.95
C GLU A 307 -14.95 3.14 -22.48
N SER A 308 -14.04 3.00 -23.46
CA SER A 308 -13.69 1.69 -24.03
C SER A 308 -12.95 0.77 -23.05
N VAL A 309 -12.31 1.32 -22.02
CA VAL A 309 -11.56 0.55 -21.01
C VAL A 309 -12.53 -0.31 -20.19
N TYR A 310 -13.70 0.23 -19.86
CA TYR A 310 -14.73 -0.51 -19.12
C TYR A 310 -15.19 -1.75 -19.87
N LEU A 311 -15.53 -1.61 -21.15
CA LEU A 311 -15.99 -2.74 -21.99
C LEU A 311 -14.87 -3.75 -22.23
N LYS A 312 -13.66 -3.28 -22.49
CA LYS A 312 -12.50 -4.14 -22.75
C LYS A 312 -12.12 -5.01 -21.56
N ASN A 313 -12.26 -4.47 -20.35
CA ASN A 313 -11.85 -5.15 -19.12
C ASN A 313 -13.02 -5.77 -18.34
N ALA A 314 -14.26 -5.64 -18.82
CA ALA A 314 -15.44 -6.09 -18.10
C ALA A 314 -15.33 -7.55 -17.61
N ASP A 315 -14.95 -8.47 -18.48
CA ASP A 315 -14.87 -9.90 -18.14
C ASP A 315 -13.80 -10.16 -17.05
N ASN A 316 -12.71 -9.41 -17.06
CA ASN A 316 -11.63 -9.58 -16.09
C ASN A 316 -12.00 -9.07 -14.69
N VAL A 317 -12.85 -8.04 -14.61
CA VAL A 317 -13.23 -7.38 -13.35
C VAL A 317 -14.56 -7.88 -12.77
N GLY A 318 -15.08 -9.01 -13.26
CA GLY A 318 -16.32 -9.62 -12.75
C GLY A 318 -17.58 -9.26 -13.54
N GLY A 319 -17.43 -8.67 -14.74
CA GLY A 319 -18.51 -8.32 -15.66
C GLY A 319 -19.06 -6.91 -15.49
N MET A 320 -19.85 -6.46 -16.47
CA MET A 320 -20.51 -5.14 -16.43
C MET A 320 -21.38 -4.97 -15.19
N ALA A 321 -22.00 -6.04 -14.70
CA ALA A 321 -22.82 -6.00 -13.50
C ALA A 321 -22.02 -5.61 -12.24
N ALA A 322 -20.77 -6.07 -12.12
CA ALA A 322 -19.88 -5.69 -11.02
C ALA A 322 -19.52 -4.20 -11.09
N ILE A 323 -19.22 -3.69 -12.29
CA ILE A 323 -18.92 -2.27 -12.53
C ILE A 323 -20.14 -1.40 -12.17
N GLU A 324 -21.32 -1.76 -12.61
CA GLU A 324 -22.57 -1.05 -12.28
C GLU A 324 -22.92 -1.12 -10.79
N ALA A 325 -22.63 -2.26 -10.13
CA ALA A 325 -22.87 -2.42 -8.70
C ALA A 325 -21.93 -1.50 -7.89
N LEU A 326 -20.67 -1.36 -8.31
CA LEU A 326 -19.70 -0.46 -7.68
C LEU A 326 -20.19 1.00 -7.81
N ALA A 327 -20.58 1.42 -9.00
CA ALA A 327 -21.03 2.80 -9.26
C ALA A 327 -22.31 3.20 -8.52
N LYS A 328 -23.04 2.27 -7.93
CA LYS A 328 -24.31 2.50 -7.21
C LYS A 328 -24.15 2.55 -5.69
N GLN A 329 -22.97 2.24 -5.14
CA GLN A 329 -22.69 2.27 -3.70
C GLN A 329 -22.56 3.70 -3.19
#